data_f28f8eb3814ed13afc0793f8fece1690
#
_entry.id   f28f8eb3814ed13afc0793f8fece1690
#
_cell.length_a   1.000
_cell.length_b   1.000
_cell.length_c   1.000
_cell.angle_alpha   90.00
_cell.angle_beta   90.00
_cell.angle_gamma   90.00
#
_symmetry.space_group_name_H-M   'P 1'
#
loop_
_entity.id
_entity.type
_entity.pdbx_description
1 polymer ?
#
loop_
_entity_poly.entity_id
_entity_poly.type
_entity_poly.pdbx_seq_one_letter_code
_entity_poly.pdbx_strand_id
1 'polypeptide(L)'
;GKLDDVIATIKQGGGFGYFPNARAWVTQYPSAALPKARKVYAQPVLNGMENGIAVMWQKCPHLGCRVPSCQSSGWFECPCHGSQYNRVGEKKGGPAPRGMDRFGVEVNGGNVVINTGLQLNGPAIGVNTTGQEAEGPHCISGEASHN
;
A
#
# COMPACT_ATOMS: atom_id res chain seq x y z
N GLY A 1 -9.88 -10.89 -10.29
CA GLY A 1 -9.03 -11.75 -11.14
C GLY A 1 -8.29 -12.81 -10.35
N LYS A 2 -7.53 -13.63 -11.03
CA LYS A 2 -6.79 -14.71 -10.38
C LYS A 2 -5.59 -14.13 -9.61
N LEU A 3 -5.32 -14.71 -8.45
CA LEU A 3 -4.19 -14.27 -7.61
C LEU A 3 -2.86 -14.33 -8.37
N ASP A 4 -2.63 -15.38 -9.16
CA ASP A 4 -1.41 -15.50 -9.95
C ASP A 4 -1.26 -14.36 -10.95
N ASP A 5 -2.36 -13.90 -11.56
CA ASP A 5 -2.35 -12.78 -12.50
C ASP A 5 -2.07 -11.45 -11.76
N VAL A 6 -2.61 -11.30 -10.57
CA VAL A 6 -2.35 -10.13 -9.72
C VAL A 6 -0.86 -10.06 -9.38
N ILE A 7 -0.28 -11.17 -8.95
CA ILE A 7 1.14 -11.24 -8.62
C ILE A 7 2.01 -10.98 -9.85
N ALA A 8 1.63 -11.50 -11.02
CA ALA A 8 2.35 -11.22 -12.26
C ALA A 8 2.34 -9.71 -12.60
N THR A 9 1.20 -9.05 -12.41
CA THR A 9 1.09 -7.59 -12.61
C THR A 9 2.01 -6.83 -11.65
N ILE A 10 2.09 -7.26 -10.39
CA ILE A 10 2.98 -6.65 -9.41
C ILE A 10 4.44 -6.77 -9.86
N LYS A 11 4.84 -7.96 -10.30
CA LYS A 11 6.23 -8.21 -10.75
C LYS A 11 6.57 -7.41 -12.00
N GLN A 12 5.65 -7.31 -12.95
CA GLN A 12 5.81 -6.51 -14.16
C GLN A 12 5.96 -5.02 -13.86
N GLY A 13 5.33 -4.57 -12.78
CA GLY A 13 5.42 -3.18 -12.30
C GLY A 13 6.59 -2.92 -11.34
N GLY A 14 7.58 -3.80 -11.29
CA GLY A 14 8.74 -3.58 -10.41
C GLY A 14 8.42 -3.67 -8.92
N GLY A 15 7.41 -4.43 -8.56
CA GLY A 15 6.95 -4.58 -7.18
C GLY A 15 5.67 -3.80 -6.86
N PHE A 16 5.13 -3.05 -7.84
CA PHE A 16 3.92 -2.26 -7.68
C PHE A 16 2.94 -2.60 -8.81
N GLY A 17 1.80 -3.18 -8.46
CA GLY A 17 0.73 -3.43 -9.42
C GLY A 17 -0.34 -2.36 -9.33
N TYR A 18 -0.66 -1.70 -10.43
CA TYR A 18 -1.72 -0.70 -10.45
C TYR A 18 -2.96 -1.27 -11.15
N PHE A 19 -4.11 -1.13 -10.50
CA PHE A 19 -5.38 -1.64 -10.98
C PHE A 19 -6.33 -0.45 -11.16
N PRO A 20 -6.42 0.10 -12.39
CA PRO A 20 -7.13 1.36 -12.63
C PRO A 20 -8.64 1.28 -12.37
N ASN A 21 -9.26 0.13 -12.62
CA ASN A 21 -10.70 -0.01 -12.36
C ASN A 21 -11.05 0.13 -10.88
N ALA A 22 -10.13 -0.29 -10.01
CA ALA A 22 -10.30 -0.17 -8.55
C ALA A 22 -9.63 1.09 -7.99
N ARG A 23 -8.85 1.80 -8.82
CA ARG A 23 -7.99 2.91 -8.40
C ARG A 23 -7.11 2.49 -7.22
N ALA A 24 -6.55 1.29 -7.32
CA ALA A 24 -5.81 0.67 -6.25
C ALA A 24 -4.41 0.27 -6.67
N TRP A 25 -3.49 0.39 -5.73
CA TRP A 25 -2.17 -0.23 -5.79
C TRP A 25 -2.23 -1.56 -5.07
N VAL A 26 -1.58 -2.56 -5.63
CA VAL A 26 -1.41 -3.87 -4.99
C VAL A 26 0.07 -4.19 -4.98
N THR A 27 0.56 -4.58 -3.80
CA THR A 27 1.96 -4.98 -3.61
C THR A 27 2.01 -6.32 -2.91
N GLN A 28 3.19 -6.95 -2.90
CA GLN A 28 3.34 -8.21 -2.19
C GLN A 28 3.48 -7.95 -0.69
N TYR A 29 2.84 -8.80 0.11
CA TYR A 29 2.94 -8.74 1.56
C TYR A 29 3.71 -9.96 2.07
N PRO A 30 4.83 -9.77 2.79
CA PRO A 30 5.65 -10.89 3.25
C PRO A 30 4.96 -11.66 4.37
N SER A 31 4.95 -12.98 4.28
CA SER A 31 4.34 -13.85 5.28
C SER A 31 4.96 -13.67 6.66
N ALA A 32 6.25 -13.35 6.73
CA ALA A 32 6.95 -13.12 8.00
C ALA A 32 6.37 -11.94 8.80
N ALA A 33 5.69 -11.00 8.14
CA ALA A 33 5.10 -9.84 8.80
C ALA A 33 3.65 -10.09 9.28
N LEU A 34 3.05 -11.22 8.95
CA LEU A 34 1.67 -11.53 9.33
C LEU A 34 1.39 -11.46 10.84
N PRO A 35 2.27 -11.94 11.74
CA PRO A 35 2.01 -11.79 13.16
C PRO A 35 1.80 -10.34 13.60
N LYS A 36 2.56 -9.41 13.04
CA LYS A 36 2.38 -7.98 13.30
C LYS A 36 1.12 -7.44 12.63
N ALA A 37 0.87 -7.86 11.39
CA ALA A 37 -0.30 -7.43 10.64
C ALA A 37 -1.61 -7.78 11.35
N ARG A 38 -1.68 -8.95 11.94
CA ARG A 38 -2.88 -9.40 12.67
C ARG A 38 -3.21 -8.55 13.88
N LYS A 39 -2.25 -7.83 14.42
CA LYS A 39 -2.45 -6.90 15.54
C LYS A 39 -2.92 -5.52 15.10
N VAL A 40 -2.80 -5.20 13.81
CA VAL A 40 -3.01 -3.85 13.28
C VAL A 40 -4.22 -3.79 12.35
N TYR A 41 -4.36 -4.76 11.45
CA TYR A 41 -5.32 -4.72 10.36
C TYR A 41 -6.56 -5.54 10.65
N ALA A 42 -7.72 -5.03 10.19
CA ALA A 42 -8.98 -5.76 10.28
C ALA A 42 -9.00 -6.92 9.26
N GLN A 43 -9.83 -7.91 9.52
CA GLN A 43 -9.91 -9.12 8.69
C GLN A 43 -10.14 -8.84 7.20
N PRO A 44 -11.01 -7.89 6.79
CA PRO A 44 -11.17 -7.60 5.36
C PRO A 44 -9.88 -7.20 4.68
N VAL A 45 -8.95 -6.55 5.38
CA VAL A 45 -7.62 -6.20 4.86
C VAL A 45 -6.68 -7.40 4.95
N LEU A 46 -6.72 -8.11 6.08
CA LEU A 46 -5.88 -9.28 6.31
C LEU A 46 -6.11 -10.39 5.29
N ASN A 47 -7.32 -10.53 4.75
CA ASN A 47 -7.61 -11.54 3.74
C ASN A 47 -6.63 -11.49 2.57
N GLY A 48 -6.29 -10.28 2.11
CA GLY A 48 -5.28 -10.11 1.08
C GLY A 48 -3.88 -10.44 1.58
N MET A 49 -3.51 -9.91 2.75
CA MET A 49 -2.18 -10.10 3.31
C MET A 49 -1.87 -11.56 3.59
N GLU A 50 -2.84 -12.32 4.06
CA GLU A 50 -2.71 -13.75 4.30
C GLU A 50 -2.52 -14.54 3.00
N ASN A 51 -2.87 -13.94 1.87
CA ASN A 51 -2.64 -14.49 0.53
C ASN A 51 -1.47 -13.81 -0.19
N GLY A 52 -0.66 -13.03 0.53
CA GLY A 52 0.58 -12.47 0.03
C GLY A 52 0.45 -11.12 -0.66
N ILE A 53 -0.68 -10.44 -0.56
CA ILE A 53 -0.89 -9.13 -1.19
C ILE A 53 -1.43 -8.08 -0.22
N ALA A 54 -1.02 -6.84 -0.44
CA ALA A 54 -1.57 -5.67 0.24
C ALA A 54 -2.27 -4.79 -0.80
N VAL A 55 -3.49 -4.36 -0.51
CA VAL A 55 -4.30 -3.56 -1.43
C VAL A 55 -4.55 -2.19 -0.82
N MET A 56 -4.11 -1.13 -1.50
CA MET A 56 -4.23 0.25 -1.04
C MET A 56 -4.98 1.10 -2.05
N TRP A 57 -5.80 2.02 -1.56
CA TRP A 57 -6.42 3.03 -2.40
C TRP A 57 -5.36 4.05 -2.80
N GLN A 58 -5.36 4.47 -4.08
CA GLN A 58 -4.34 5.40 -4.61
C GLN A 58 -4.42 6.81 -4.00
N LYS A 59 -5.51 7.15 -3.33
CA LYS A 59 -5.76 8.49 -2.84
C LYS A 59 -4.94 8.75 -1.56
N CYS A 60 -4.17 9.84 -1.56
CA CYS A 60 -3.43 10.25 -0.38
C CYS A 60 -4.39 10.67 0.74
N PRO A 61 -4.29 10.09 1.95
CA PRO A 61 -5.20 10.46 3.04
C PRO A 61 -5.00 11.88 3.55
N HIS A 62 -3.95 12.59 3.12
CA HIS A 62 -3.76 13.99 3.49
C HIS A 62 -4.78 14.89 2.79
N LEU A 63 -4.66 15.08 1.46
CA LEU A 63 -5.53 15.98 0.71
C LEU A 63 -6.12 15.35 -0.57
N GLY A 64 -6.03 14.04 -0.70
CA GLY A 64 -6.66 13.34 -1.79
C GLY A 64 -5.90 13.29 -3.10
N CYS A 65 -4.63 13.69 -3.14
CA CYS A 65 -3.79 13.54 -4.32
C CYS A 65 -3.57 12.06 -4.64
N ARG A 66 -3.40 11.76 -5.92
CA ARG A 66 -3.00 10.43 -6.34
C ARG A 66 -1.55 10.16 -5.91
N VAL A 67 -1.33 9.07 -5.20
CA VAL A 67 0.00 8.68 -4.74
C VAL A 67 0.66 7.79 -5.79
N PRO A 68 1.80 8.20 -6.36
CA PRO A 68 2.56 7.34 -7.27
C PRO A 68 3.51 6.43 -6.51
N SER A 69 3.89 5.33 -7.17
CA SER A 69 4.98 4.49 -6.71
C SER A 69 6.33 5.15 -7.04
N CYS A 70 7.33 4.88 -6.21
CA CYS A 70 8.70 5.30 -6.46
C CYS A 70 9.58 4.07 -6.62
N GLN A 71 10.04 3.81 -7.85
CA GLN A 71 10.79 2.60 -8.15
C GLN A 71 12.14 2.58 -7.44
N SER A 72 12.81 3.74 -7.31
CA SER A 72 14.14 3.78 -6.71
C SER A 72 14.13 3.59 -5.21
N SER A 73 13.17 4.17 -4.49
CA SER A 73 13.08 3.97 -3.04
C SER A 73 12.34 2.69 -2.67
N GLY A 74 11.50 2.18 -3.56
CA GLY A 74 10.61 1.06 -3.27
C GLY A 74 9.43 1.45 -2.39
N TRP A 75 9.15 2.74 -2.26
CA TRP A 75 8.05 3.30 -1.47
C TRP A 75 7.01 3.96 -2.35
N PHE A 76 5.91 4.38 -1.74
CA PHE A 76 4.97 5.33 -2.33
C PHE A 76 5.33 6.73 -1.85
N GLU A 77 5.41 7.70 -2.77
CA GLU A 77 5.81 9.06 -2.42
C GLU A 77 4.89 10.07 -3.12
N CYS A 78 4.10 10.78 -2.32
CA CYS A 78 3.12 11.74 -2.84
C CYS A 78 3.81 13.08 -3.13
N PRO A 79 3.81 13.54 -4.40
CA PRO A 79 4.51 14.78 -4.74
C PRO A 79 3.77 16.06 -4.31
N CYS A 80 2.49 15.95 -3.94
CA CYS A 80 1.70 17.14 -3.60
C CYS A 80 2.24 17.84 -2.35
N HIS A 81 2.48 17.08 -1.27
CA HIS A 81 2.92 17.66 0.01
C HIS A 81 3.99 16.82 0.69
N GLY A 82 4.52 15.81 0.01
CA GLY A 82 5.67 15.05 0.49
C GLY A 82 5.37 13.90 1.43
N SER A 83 4.12 13.45 1.51
CA SER A 83 3.80 12.25 2.30
C SER A 83 4.45 11.01 1.70
N GLN A 84 5.05 10.19 2.54
CA GLN A 84 5.75 8.98 2.14
C GLN A 84 5.19 7.77 2.87
N TYR A 85 5.09 6.66 2.14
CA TYR A 85 4.58 5.39 2.66
C TYR A 85 5.51 4.28 2.19
N ASN A 86 5.69 3.24 3.02
CA ASN A 86 6.46 2.09 2.56
C ASN A 86 5.66 1.32 1.48
N ARG A 87 6.21 0.21 0.98
CA ARG A 87 5.60 -0.53 -0.14
C ARG A 87 4.24 -1.13 0.21
N VAL A 88 3.96 -1.33 1.49
CA VAL A 88 2.65 -1.83 1.93
C VAL A 88 1.75 -0.72 2.48
N GLY A 89 2.08 0.54 2.19
CA GLY A 89 1.23 1.69 2.47
C GLY A 89 1.24 2.17 3.91
N GLU A 90 2.24 1.82 4.70
CA GLU A 90 2.39 2.32 6.07
C GLU A 90 3.17 3.63 6.06
N LYS A 91 2.71 4.63 6.81
CA LYS A 91 3.29 5.97 6.74
C LYS A 91 4.73 5.99 7.24
N LYS A 92 5.60 6.65 6.48
CA LYS A 92 7.02 6.84 6.82
C LYS A 92 7.39 8.30 7.02
N GLY A 93 6.71 9.23 6.39
CA GLY A 93 7.02 10.66 6.51
C GLY A 93 5.97 11.56 5.89
N GLY A 94 6.12 12.86 6.10
CA GLY A 94 5.23 13.86 5.53
C GLY A 94 3.98 14.14 6.36
N PRO A 95 3.05 14.95 5.83
CA PRO A 95 1.93 15.47 6.60
C PRO A 95 0.71 14.56 6.71
N ALA A 96 0.66 13.44 6.01
CA ALA A 96 -0.51 12.55 6.05
C ALA A 96 -0.83 12.10 7.48
N PRO A 97 -2.13 12.06 7.86
CA PRO A 97 -2.52 11.72 9.22
C PRO A 97 -2.43 10.22 9.54
N ARG A 98 -2.25 9.40 8.54
CA ARG A 98 -2.21 7.93 8.66
C ARG A 98 -1.58 7.33 7.41
N GLY A 99 -1.41 5.99 7.41
CA GLY A 99 -1.02 5.25 6.20
C GLY A 99 -2.09 5.31 5.11
N MET A 100 -1.78 4.77 3.94
CA MET A 100 -2.71 4.74 2.81
C MET A 100 -3.96 3.94 3.18
N ASP A 101 -5.13 4.44 2.79
CA ASP A 101 -6.39 3.76 3.07
C ASP A 101 -6.48 2.45 2.29
N ARG A 102 -7.29 1.54 2.78
CA ARG A 102 -7.38 0.16 2.32
C ARG A 102 -8.75 -0.12 1.74
N PHE A 103 -8.79 -1.09 0.83
CA PHE A 103 -10.06 -1.72 0.44
C PHE A 103 -10.14 -3.10 1.06
N GLY A 104 -11.37 -3.55 1.32
CA GLY A 104 -11.61 -4.94 1.69
C GLY A 104 -11.25 -5.86 0.53
N VAL A 105 -10.76 -7.05 0.87
CA VAL A 105 -10.32 -8.06 -0.11
C VAL A 105 -10.96 -9.39 0.23
N GLU A 106 -11.43 -10.08 -0.79
CA GLU A 106 -11.86 -11.47 -0.68
C GLU A 106 -11.01 -12.32 -1.61
N VAL A 107 -10.58 -13.49 -1.13
CA VAL A 107 -9.85 -14.45 -1.94
C VAL A 107 -10.56 -15.81 -1.84
N ASN A 108 -11.14 -16.24 -2.94
CA ASN A 108 -11.93 -17.46 -3.00
C ASN A 108 -11.42 -18.35 -4.14
N GLY A 109 -10.89 -19.53 -3.80
CA GLY A 109 -10.40 -20.46 -4.80
C GLY A 109 -9.34 -19.87 -5.73
N GLY A 110 -8.45 -19.03 -5.20
CA GLY A 110 -7.42 -18.35 -5.97
C GLY A 110 -7.91 -17.12 -6.75
N ASN A 111 -9.18 -16.76 -6.59
CA ASN A 111 -9.74 -15.57 -7.22
C ASN A 111 -9.79 -14.39 -6.23
N VAL A 112 -9.20 -13.26 -6.63
CA VAL A 112 -9.12 -12.05 -5.80
C VAL A 112 -10.21 -11.06 -6.20
N VAL A 113 -10.97 -10.60 -5.22
CA VAL A 113 -11.97 -9.55 -5.40
C VAL A 113 -11.61 -8.37 -4.50
N ILE A 114 -11.37 -7.21 -5.10
CA ILE A 114 -11.16 -5.96 -4.37
C ILE A 114 -12.52 -5.31 -4.19
N ASN A 115 -12.96 -5.18 -2.93
CA ASN A 115 -14.24 -4.56 -2.63
C ASN A 115 -14.05 -3.05 -2.45
N THR A 116 -14.22 -2.30 -3.54
CA THR A 116 -14.07 -0.83 -3.51
C THR A 116 -15.20 -0.14 -2.74
N GLY A 117 -16.28 -0.84 -2.45
CA GLY A 117 -17.35 -0.33 -1.60
C GLY A 117 -17.04 -0.44 -0.11
N LEU A 118 -15.99 -1.16 0.26
CA LEU A 118 -15.55 -1.29 1.64
C LEU A 118 -14.18 -0.66 1.80
N GLN A 119 -14.17 0.61 2.19
CA GLN A 119 -12.97 1.37 2.45
C GLN A 119 -12.69 1.39 3.96
N LEU A 120 -11.44 1.09 4.32
CA LEU A 120 -10.99 1.16 5.72
C LEU A 120 -9.85 2.16 5.81
N ASN A 121 -9.78 2.89 6.93
CA ASN A 121 -8.68 3.81 7.15
C ASN A 121 -7.35 3.06 7.18
N GLY A 122 -6.32 3.70 6.66
CA GLY A 122 -4.97 3.20 6.74
C GLY A 122 -4.48 3.12 8.18
N PRO A 123 -3.38 2.41 8.41
CA PRO A 123 -2.85 2.22 9.75
C PRO A 123 -2.36 3.53 10.35
N ALA A 124 -2.37 3.60 11.68
CA ALA A 124 -1.92 4.76 12.43
C ALA A 124 -0.44 5.07 12.17
N ILE A 125 -0.07 6.32 12.40
CA ILE A 125 1.35 6.72 12.36
C ILE A 125 2.13 5.88 13.36
N GLY A 126 3.30 5.39 12.94
CA GLY A 126 4.16 4.55 13.76
C GLY A 126 4.00 3.06 13.50
N VAL A 127 2.94 2.64 12.80
CA VAL A 127 2.79 1.24 12.39
C VAL A 127 3.83 0.92 11.31
N ASN A 128 4.59 -0.16 11.52
CA ASN A 128 5.66 -0.58 10.61
C ASN A 128 5.77 -2.10 10.67
N THR A 129 4.85 -2.79 9.99
CA THR A 129 4.75 -4.25 10.10
C THR A 129 5.83 -4.99 9.34
N THR A 130 6.29 -4.44 8.21
CA THR A 130 7.31 -5.09 7.38
C THR A 130 8.73 -4.63 7.70
N GLY A 131 8.87 -3.46 8.32
CA GLY A 131 10.19 -2.88 8.60
C GLY A 131 10.95 -2.44 7.35
N GLN A 132 10.26 -2.28 6.23
CA GLN A 132 10.94 -1.89 4.98
C GLN A 132 11.50 -0.48 5.07
N GLU A 133 12.81 -0.36 4.90
CA GLU A 133 13.48 0.93 4.73
C GLU A 133 13.54 1.29 3.24
N ALA A 134 13.84 2.56 2.95
CA ALA A 134 14.03 3.00 1.57
C ALA A 134 15.18 2.23 0.93
N GLU A 135 14.95 1.71 -0.27
CA GLU A 135 15.91 0.85 -0.97
C GLU A 135 16.86 1.63 -1.87
N GLY A 136 16.66 2.92 -1.95
CA GLY A 136 17.47 3.81 -2.79
C GLY A 136 16.95 5.25 -2.69
N PRO A 137 17.34 6.11 -3.66
CA PRO A 137 16.94 7.52 -3.61
C PRO A 137 15.44 7.73 -3.67
N HIS A 138 14.95 8.71 -2.92
CA HIS A 138 13.55 9.12 -2.97
C HIS A 138 13.25 9.87 -4.26
N CYS A 139 11.99 9.74 -4.74
CA CYS A 139 11.52 10.46 -5.92
C CYS A 139 11.18 11.91 -5.61
N ILE A 140 10.77 12.20 -4.37
CA ILE A 140 10.45 13.56 -3.92
C ILE A 140 11.62 14.10 -3.11
N SER A 141 11.78 15.45 -3.12
CA SER A 141 12.82 16.09 -2.33
C SER A 141 12.42 16.16 -0.86
N GLY A 142 13.43 16.26 0.03
CA GLY A 142 13.18 16.40 1.46
C GLY A 142 12.38 17.65 1.81
N GLU A 143 12.46 18.69 1.01
CA GLU A 143 11.72 19.92 1.21
C GLU A 143 10.20 19.72 1.08
N ALA A 144 9.78 18.79 0.24
CA ALA A 144 8.37 18.49 0.09
C ALA A 144 7.73 18.00 1.39
N SER A 145 8.50 17.41 2.28
CA SER A 145 8.01 16.91 3.56
C SER A 145 7.67 18.03 4.55
N HIS A 146 8.03 19.27 4.25
CA HIS A 146 7.70 20.41 5.11
C HIS A 146 6.23 20.81 5.06
N ASN A 147 5.52 20.33 4.08
CA ASN A 147 4.14 20.73 3.87
C ASN A 147 3.12 20.00 4.75
#